data_95248cf42195703600c7fa544a98683d
#
_entry.id   95248cf42195703600c7fa544a98683d
#
_cell.length_a   1.000
_cell.length_b   1.000
_cell.length_c   1.000
_cell.angle_alpha   90.00
_cell.angle_beta   90.00
_cell.angle_gamma   90.00
#
_symmetry.space_group_name_H-M   'P 1'
#
loop_
_entity.id
_entity.type
_entity.pdbx_description
1 polymer ?
#
loop_
_entity_poly.entity_id
_entity_poly.type
_entity_poly.pdbx_seq_one_letter_code
_entity_poly.pdbx_strand_id
1 'polypeptide(L)'
;MEPADVYAGEVLRPLDAAPAEAPSMEVELERLRVEAAEDVALAHAAAERGAYAEAARILGARRESVMVSRSAAEATCEALAAELDELRLRAADEREYRLTGRACFLASMSAHAQQRGSSLRLPRPLPAGLQQFGWAGSAMFATPAMRKMERVMGDAAAAQGDAGASAE
;
A
#
# COMPACT_ATOMS: atom_id res chain seq x y z
N MET A 1 -51.09 -6.46 -1.18
CA MET A 1 -49.92 -6.64 -0.31
C MET A 1 -49.37 -8.03 -0.63
N GLU A 2 -48.43 -8.11 -1.55
CA GLU A 2 -47.83 -9.38 -1.96
C GLU A 2 -46.85 -9.87 -0.87
N PRO A 3 -46.83 -11.19 -0.58
CA PRO A 3 -45.91 -11.75 0.35
C PRO A 3 -44.48 -11.64 -0.22
N ALA A 4 -43.54 -11.15 0.59
CA ALA A 4 -42.12 -11.12 0.24
C ALA A 4 -41.64 -12.57 0.00
N ASP A 5 -41.06 -12.82 -1.17
CA ASP A 5 -40.43 -14.09 -1.51
C ASP A 5 -39.26 -14.32 -0.52
N VAL A 6 -39.44 -15.29 0.36
CA VAL A 6 -38.40 -15.75 1.25
C VAL A 6 -37.53 -16.71 0.46
N TYR A 7 -36.36 -16.26 0.04
CA TYR A 7 -35.33 -17.13 -0.55
C TYR A 7 -34.73 -18.03 0.54
N ALA A 8 -35.19 -19.27 0.60
CA ALA A 8 -34.59 -20.30 1.42
C ALA A 8 -33.39 -20.90 0.63
N GLY A 9 -32.18 -20.51 0.98
CA GLY A 9 -30.96 -21.13 0.44
C GLY A 9 -30.54 -22.30 1.35
N GLU A 10 -30.35 -23.49 0.79
CA GLU A 10 -29.81 -24.64 1.51
C GLU A 10 -28.28 -24.51 1.56
N VAL A 11 -27.71 -24.39 2.75
CA VAL A 11 -26.26 -24.41 2.97
C VAL A 11 -25.81 -25.83 3.21
N LEU A 12 -25.29 -26.49 2.18
CA LEU A 12 -24.70 -27.81 2.30
C LEU A 12 -23.31 -27.70 2.97
N ARG A 13 -23.14 -28.38 4.09
CA ARG A 13 -21.86 -28.54 4.77
C ARG A 13 -21.44 -30.01 4.69
N PRO A 14 -20.70 -30.42 3.65
CA PRO A 14 -20.22 -31.78 3.56
C PRO A 14 -19.29 -32.08 4.73
N LEU A 15 -19.42 -33.27 5.33
CA LEU A 15 -18.56 -33.73 6.42
C LEU A 15 -17.11 -33.99 5.95
N ASP A 16 -16.96 -34.34 4.68
CA ASP A 16 -15.67 -34.48 4.01
C ASP A 16 -15.45 -33.22 3.16
N ALA A 17 -14.71 -32.26 3.70
CA ALA A 17 -14.29 -31.12 2.93
C ALA A 17 -13.30 -31.56 1.84
N ALA A 18 -13.67 -31.35 0.58
CA ALA A 18 -12.70 -31.46 -0.51
C ALA A 18 -11.48 -30.57 -0.17
N PRO A 19 -10.25 -30.93 -0.58
CA PRO A 19 -9.10 -30.07 -0.38
C PRO A 19 -9.44 -28.67 -0.88
N ALA A 20 -9.32 -27.67 0.02
CA ALA A 20 -9.68 -26.30 -0.29
C ALA A 20 -8.91 -25.84 -1.53
N GLU A 21 -9.62 -25.42 -2.57
CA GLU A 21 -8.97 -24.78 -3.71
C GLU A 21 -8.18 -23.57 -3.23
N ALA A 22 -7.02 -23.35 -3.84
CA ALA A 22 -6.22 -22.19 -3.51
C ALA A 22 -7.08 -20.92 -3.69
N PRO A 23 -7.02 -19.95 -2.78
CA PRO A 23 -7.79 -18.71 -2.88
C PRO A 23 -7.60 -18.04 -4.25
N SER A 24 -8.62 -17.35 -4.74
CA SER A 24 -8.45 -16.54 -5.96
C SER A 24 -7.35 -15.50 -5.75
N MET A 25 -6.76 -15.01 -6.84
CA MET A 25 -5.72 -13.98 -6.78
C MET A 25 -6.21 -12.72 -6.06
N GLU A 26 -7.44 -12.33 -6.28
CA GLU A 26 -8.08 -11.15 -5.65
C GLU A 26 -8.18 -11.31 -4.13
N VAL A 27 -8.60 -12.49 -3.66
CA VAL A 27 -8.66 -12.80 -2.22
C VAL A 27 -7.26 -12.80 -1.60
N GLU A 28 -6.26 -13.33 -2.30
CA GLU A 28 -4.87 -13.32 -1.86
C GLU A 28 -4.35 -11.87 -1.71
N LEU A 29 -4.58 -11.02 -2.71
CA LEU A 29 -4.16 -9.61 -2.69
C LEU A 29 -4.81 -8.83 -1.54
N GLU A 30 -6.12 -9.01 -1.32
CA GLU A 30 -6.81 -8.37 -0.20
C GLU A 30 -6.32 -8.89 1.15
N ARG A 31 -6.03 -10.18 1.28
CA ARG A 31 -5.44 -10.74 2.51
C ARG A 31 -4.09 -10.09 2.81
N LEU A 32 -3.18 -10.03 1.82
CA LEU A 32 -1.87 -9.38 1.99
C LEU A 32 -2.00 -7.91 2.38
N ARG A 33 -2.97 -7.19 1.79
CA ARG A 33 -3.25 -5.80 2.12
C ARG A 33 -3.72 -5.63 3.56
N VAL A 34 -4.65 -6.46 4.02
CA VAL A 34 -5.17 -6.41 5.41
C VAL A 34 -4.07 -6.72 6.40
N GLU A 35 -3.31 -7.79 6.18
CA GLU A 35 -2.19 -8.18 7.02
C GLU A 35 -1.10 -7.09 7.08
N ALA A 36 -0.85 -6.39 5.97
CA ALA A 36 0.09 -5.27 5.94
C ALA A 36 -0.44 -4.07 6.73
N ALA A 37 -1.73 -3.76 6.63
CA ALA A 37 -2.35 -2.68 7.41
C ALA A 37 -2.27 -2.93 8.92
N GLU A 38 -2.47 -4.18 9.35
CA GLU A 38 -2.31 -4.59 10.76
C GLU A 38 -0.86 -4.44 11.22
N ASP A 39 0.11 -4.89 10.42
CA ASP A 39 1.53 -4.77 10.76
C ASP A 39 2.02 -3.30 10.75
N VAL A 40 1.48 -2.45 9.89
CA VAL A 40 1.75 -1.00 9.93
C VAL A 40 1.24 -0.40 11.25
N ALA A 41 0.04 -0.78 11.72
CA ALA A 41 -0.48 -0.32 12.99
C ALA A 41 0.36 -0.82 14.18
N LEU A 42 0.81 -2.08 14.16
CA LEU A 42 1.70 -2.65 15.18
C LEU A 42 3.06 -1.94 15.20
N ALA A 43 3.64 -1.70 14.02
CA ALA A 43 4.92 -1.00 13.89
C ALA A 43 4.80 0.46 14.36
N HIS A 44 3.70 1.15 14.05
CA HIS A 44 3.42 2.48 14.56
C HIS A 44 3.37 2.48 16.09
N ALA A 45 2.62 1.54 16.70
CA ALA A 45 2.55 1.42 18.16
C ALA A 45 3.92 1.10 18.79
N ALA A 46 4.78 0.30 18.14
CA ALA A 46 6.14 0.05 18.59
C ALA A 46 6.99 1.33 18.55
N ALA A 47 6.94 2.09 17.46
CA ALA A 47 7.67 3.33 17.29
C ALA A 47 7.23 4.42 18.29
N GLU A 48 5.92 4.52 18.60
CA GLU A 48 5.40 5.44 19.64
C GLU A 48 5.95 5.12 21.05
N ARG A 49 6.30 3.85 21.30
CA ARG A 49 6.99 3.44 22.55
C ARG A 49 8.52 3.62 22.48
N GLY A 50 9.06 4.11 21.39
CA GLY A 50 10.50 4.23 21.17
C GLY A 50 11.20 2.94 20.73
N ALA A 51 10.46 1.89 20.42
CA ALA A 51 10.98 0.59 19.96
C ALA A 51 11.18 0.58 18.44
N TYR A 52 12.02 1.48 17.91
CA TYR A 52 12.21 1.70 16.48
C TYR A 52 12.75 0.47 15.75
N ALA A 53 13.67 -0.26 16.36
CA ALA A 53 14.20 -1.51 15.79
C ALA A 53 13.10 -2.59 15.67
N GLU A 54 12.18 -2.67 16.62
CA GLU A 54 11.04 -3.57 16.56
C GLU A 54 10.08 -3.17 15.43
N ALA A 55 9.77 -1.89 15.29
CA ALA A 55 8.94 -1.37 14.20
C ALA A 55 9.54 -1.72 12.84
N ALA A 56 10.84 -1.45 12.65
CA ALA A 56 11.54 -1.79 11.40
C ALA A 56 11.54 -3.31 11.12
N ARG A 57 11.67 -4.15 12.15
CA ARG A 57 11.63 -5.61 12.01
C ARG A 57 10.24 -6.11 11.58
N ILE A 58 9.17 -5.57 12.17
CA ILE A 58 7.78 -5.92 11.80
C ILE A 58 7.55 -5.63 10.32
N LEU A 59 7.86 -4.41 9.87
CA LEU A 59 7.67 -3.99 8.48
C LEU A 59 8.54 -4.80 7.50
N GLY A 60 9.80 -5.10 7.89
CA GLY A 60 10.70 -5.92 7.08
C GLY A 60 10.17 -7.34 6.89
N ALA A 61 9.70 -7.99 7.96
CA ALA A 61 9.12 -9.34 7.89
C ALA A 61 7.87 -9.37 6.99
N ARG A 62 6.99 -8.36 7.10
CA ARG A 62 5.81 -8.27 6.23
C ARG A 62 6.19 -8.07 4.76
N ARG A 63 7.15 -7.19 4.48
CA ARG A 63 7.66 -6.99 3.13
C ARG A 63 8.17 -8.29 2.51
N GLU A 64 8.98 -9.05 3.25
CA GLU A 64 9.48 -10.35 2.79
C GLU A 64 8.33 -11.32 2.49
N SER A 65 7.32 -11.39 3.36
CA SER A 65 6.13 -12.20 3.16
C SER A 65 5.39 -11.84 1.86
N VAL A 66 5.22 -10.54 1.57
CA VAL A 66 4.62 -10.07 0.32
C VAL A 66 5.44 -10.50 -0.89
N MET A 67 6.77 -10.36 -0.82
CA MET A 67 7.68 -10.65 -1.94
C MET A 67 7.85 -12.14 -2.24
N VAL A 68 7.55 -13.03 -1.28
CA VAL A 68 7.56 -14.49 -1.51
C VAL A 68 6.18 -15.07 -1.82
N SER A 69 5.13 -14.25 -1.80
CA SER A 69 3.78 -14.68 -2.13
C SER A 69 3.67 -15.06 -3.62
N ARG A 70 2.70 -15.89 -3.97
CA ARG A 70 2.45 -16.23 -5.38
C ARG A 70 1.98 -15.03 -6.23
N SER A 71 1.51 -13.95 -5.56
CA SER A 71 1.07 -12.70 -6.18
C SER A 71 2.17 -11.63 -6.19
N ALA A 72 3.42 -11.97 -5.84
CA ALA A 72 4.51 -11.00 -5.71
C ALA A 72 4.78 -10.15 -6.96
N ALA A 73 4.52 -10.71 -8.16
CA ALA A 73 4.67 -9.99 -9.43
C ALA A 73 3.50 -9.05 -9.79
N GLU A 74 2.44 -9.04 -8.96
CA GLU A 74 1.33 -8.12 -9.16
C GLU A 74 1.73 -6.69 -8.76
N ALA A 75 1.34 -5.71 -9.56
CA ALA A 75 1.65 -4.30 -9.31
C ALA A 75 1.19 -3.81 -7.91
N THR A 76 0.12 -4.41 -7.38
CA THR A 76 -0.38 -4.16 -6.02
C THR A 76 0.62 -4.63 -4.97
N CYS A 77 1.22 -5.81 -5.13
CA CYS A 77 2.23 -6.34 -4.21
C CYS A 77 3.54 -5.54 -4.27
N GLU A 78 3.97 -5.13 -5.47
CA GLU A 78 5.13 -4.26 -5.65
C GLU A 78 4.93 -2.91 -4.95
N ALA A 79 3.75 -2.30 -5.11
CA ALA A 79 3.39 -1.05 -4.46
C ALA A 79 3.35 -1.18 -2.93
N LEU A 80 2.77 -2.28 -2.43
CA LEU A 80 2.70 -2.58 -1.00
C LEU A 80 4.09 -2.79 -0.40
N ALA A 81 4.96 -3.55 -1.08
CA ALA A 81 6.34 -3.76 -0.64
C ALA A 81 7.14 -2.45 -0.58
N ALA A 82 6.96 -1.57 -1.57
CA ALA A 82 7.61 -0.25 -1.59
C ALA A 82 7.10 0.66 -0.46
N GLU A 83 5.81 0.63 -0.14
CA GLU A 83 5.24 1.35 1.00
C GLU A 83 5.85 0.87 2.33
N LEU A 84 5.92 -0.45 2.53
CA LEU A 84 6.51 -1.04 3.73
C LEU A 84 8.00 -0.69 3.89
N ASP A 85 8.77 -0.66 2.80
CA ASP A 85 10.17 -0.23 2.81
C ASP A 85 10.31 1.25 3.18
N GLU A 86 9.45 2.12 2.64
CA GLU A 86 9.45 3.54 2.98
C GLU A 86 9.14 3.78 4.46
N LEU A 87 8.11 3.13 4.99
CA LEU A 87 7.76 3.21 6.42
C LEU A 87 8.88 2.67 7.30
N ARG A 88 9.54 1.57 6.88
CA ARG A 88 10.69 0.98 7.58
C ARG A 88 11.86 1.96 7.68
N LEU A 89 12.18 2.66 6.59
CA LEU A 89 13.23 3.67 6.58
C LEU A 89 12.90 4.85 7.51
N ARG A 90 11.62 5.24 7.57
CA ARG A 90 11.15 6.33 8.45
C ARG A 90 11.01 5.92 9.91
N ALA A 91 10.99 4.64 10.20
CA ALA A 91 11.05 4.10 11.55
C ALA A 91 12.47 3.73 12.00
N ALA A 92 13.51 4.05 11.22
CA ALA A 92 14.88 3.60 11.49
C ALA A 92 15.44 4.16 12.80
N ASP A 93 15.12 5.42 13.13
CA ASP A 93 15.56 6.07 14.35
C ASP A 93 14.53 7.12 14.83
N GLU A 94 14.72 7.59 16.07
CA GLU A 94 13.84 8.56 16.72
C GLU A 94 13.72 9.86 15.93
N ARG A 95 14.81 10.37 15.41
CA ARG A 95 14.84 11.66 14.72
C ARG A 95 14.00 11.60 13.44
N GLU A 96 14.25 10.57 12.62
CA GLU A 96 13.52 10.39 11.35
C GLU A 96 12.04 10.14 11.62
N TYR A 97 11.73 9.30 12.61
CA TYR A 97 10.37 9.02 13.00
C TYR A 97 9.60 10.28 13.44
N ARG A 98 10.21 11.10 14.29
CA ARG A 98 9.57 12.35 14.78
C ARG A 98 9.43 13.42 13.71
N LEU A 99 10.37 13.49 12.77
CA LEU A 99 10.33 14.50 11.71
C LEU A 99 9.26 14.21 10.66
N THR A 100 9.19 12.97 10.19
CA THR A 100 8.33 12.60 9.06
C THR A 100 7.62 11.26 9.24
N GLY A 101 8.23 10.33 9.96
CA GLY A 101 7.76 8.95 10.08
C GLY A 101 6.36 8.87 10.65
N ARG A 102 6.09 9.53 11.77
CA ARG A 102 4.78 9.51 12.42
C ARG A 102 3.65 9.93 11.48
N ALA A 103 3.85 11.00 10.72
CA ALA A 103 2.86 11.48 9.76
C ALA A 103 2.66 10.47 8.61
N CYS A 104 3.73 9.82 8.16
CA CYS A 104 3.65 8.79 7.12
C CYS A 104 2.89 7.56 7.59
N PHE A 105 3.13 7.07 8.81
CA PHE A 105 2.37 5.96 9.39
C PHE A 105 0.88 6.29 9.49
N LEU A 106 0.52 7.44 10.02
CA LEU A 106 -0.88 7.87 10.12
C LEU A 106 -1.56 8.00 8.75
N ALA A 107 -0.83 8.51 7.76
CA ALA A 107 -1.33 8.61 6.38
C ALA A 107 -1.55 7.23 5.75
N SER A 108 -0.60 6.30 5.92
CA SER A 108 -0.72 4.92 5.46
C SER A 108 -1.91 4.22 6.11
N MET A 109 -2.01 4.25 7.44
CA MET A 109 -3.14 3.66 8.18
C MET A 109 -4.50 4.23 7.70
N SER A 110 -4.58 5.55 7.50
CA SER A 110 -5.79 6.19 6.97
C SER A 110 -6.10 5.76 5.54
N ALA A 111 -5.09 5.62 4.68
CA ALA A 111 -5.26 5.16 3.30
C ALA A 111 -5.78 3.73 3.24
N HIS A 112 -5.21 2.83 4.03
CA HIS A 112 -5.67 1.44 4.14
C HIS A 112 -7.10 1.34 4.68
N ALA A 113 -7.43 2.09 5.73
CA ALA A 113 -8.78 2.11 6.31
C ALA A 113 -9.84 2.63 5.34
N GLN A 114 -9.49 3.58 4.49
CA GLN A 114 -10.38 4.19 3.51
C GLN A 114 -10.27 3.56 2.12
N GLN A 115 -9.41 2.56 1.93
CA GLN A 115 -9.13 1.91 0.64
C GLN A 115 -8.85 2.91 -0.48
N ARG A 116 -8.10 3.96 -0.18
CA ARG A 116 -7.72 5.00 -1.14
C ARG A 116 -6.21 5.24 -1.15
N GLY A 117 -5.68 5.65 -2.28
CA GLY A 117 -4.27 6.02 -2.41
C GLY A 117 -3.89 7.17 -1.47
N SER A 118 -2.75 7.04 -0.81
CA SER A 118 -2.20 8.13 -0.01
C SER A 118 -1.68 9.24 -0.94
N SER A 119 -2.21 10.45 -0.80
CA SER A 119 -1.73 11.64 -1.53
C SER A 119 -0.61 12.37 -0.79
N LEU A 120 -0.14 11.83 0.32
CA LEU A 120 0.88 12.48 1.14
C LEU A 120 2.26 12.35 0.48
N ARG A 121 2.57 13.25 -0.44
CA ARG A 121 3.92 13.48 -0.95
C ARG A 121 4.64 14.38 0.04
N LEU A 122 5.29 13.82 1.04
CA LEU A 122 6.19 14.60 1.87
C LEU A 122 7.49 14.85 1.08
N PRO A 123 7.90 16.13 0.91
CA PRO A 123 9.16 16.44 0.28
C PRO A 123 10.30 15.96 1.19
N ARG A 124 10.90 14.85 0.84
CA ARG A 124 12.18 14.41 1.38
C ARG A 124 13.23 14.60 0.30
N PRO A 125 14.40 15.14 0.59
CA PRO A 125 15.54 14.97 -0.27
C PRO A 125 15.92 13.48 -0.24
N LEU A 126 15.33 12.69 -1.16
CA LEU A 126 15.72 11.30 -1.36
C LEU A 126 17.15 11.26 -1.92
N PRO A 127 18.02 10.33 -1.49
CA PRO A 127 19.27 10.05 -2.19
C PRO A 127 18.99 9.87 -3.69
N ALA A 128 19.88 10.39 -4.53
CA ALA A 128 19.67 10.51 -5.99
C ALA A 128 19.26 9.21 -6.72
N GLY A 129 19.46 8.05 -6.12
CA GLY A 129 19.05 6.75 -6.68
C GLY A 129 17.60 6.33 -6.36
N LEU A 130 16.94 6.97 -5.39
CA LEU A 130 15.56 6.62 -4.98
C LEU A 130 14.50 7.61 -5.46
N GLN A 131 14.91 8.66 -6.17
CA GLN A 131 13.97 9.66 -6.71
C GLN A 131 13.04 9.11 -7.80
N GLN A 132 13.36 7.94 -8.38
CA GLN A 132 12.55 7.27 -9.40
C GLN A 132 11.35 6.52 -8.81
N PHE A 133 11.37 6.24 -7.52
CA PHE A 133 10.24 5.62 -6.82
C PHE A 133 9.37 6.71 -6.22
N GLY A 134 8.55 7.34 -7.06
CA GLY A 134 7.41 8.12 -6.58
C GLY A 134 6.59 7.23 -5.65
N TRP A 135 6.10 7.78 -4.54
CA TRP A 135 5.31 7.10 -3.51
C TRP A 135 4.38 6.02 -4.10
N ALA A 136 4.77 4.75 -4.01
CA ALA A 136 4.07 3.62 -4.63
C ALA A 136 2.71 3.35 -3.97
N GLY A 137 2.49 3.77 -2.73
CA GLY A 137 1.21 3.62 -2.03
C GLY A 137 0.04 4.32 -2.73
N SER A 138 0.30 5.35 -3.53
CA SER A 138 -0.73 6.01 -4.36
C SER A 138 -1.27 5.11 -5.48
N ALA A 139 -0.45 4.19 -6.00
CA ALA A 139 -0.83 3.32 -7.11
C ALA A 139 -1.72 2.15 -6.69
N MET A 140 -1.63 1.72 -5.43
CA MET A 140 -2.35 0.54 -4.91
C MET A 140 -3.87 0.69 -4.97
N PHE A 141 -4.37 1.91 -4.72
CA PHE A 141 -5.81 2.22 -4.73
C PHE A 141 -6.21 3.12 -5.90
N ALA A 142 -5.32 3.31 -6.89
CA ALA A 142 -5.61 4.17 -8.02
C ALA A 142 -6.69 3.54 -8.92
N THR A 143 -7.81 4.21 -9.05
CA THR A 143 -8.84 3.81 -10.01
C THR A 143 -8.35 3.98 -11.45
N PRO A 144 -8.94 3.28 -12.45
CA PRO A 144 -8.60 3.50 -13.86
C PRO A 144 -8.71 4.97 -14.29
N ALA A 145 -9.66 5.73 -13.73
CA ALA A 145 -9.83 7.16 -13.99
C ALA A 145 -8.66 7.98 -13.40
N MET A 146 -8.21 7.66 -12.18
CA MET A 146 -7.05 8.31 -11.57
C MET A 146 -5.76 8.06 -12.36
N ARG A 147 -5.52 6.83 -12.80
CA ARG A 147 -4.36 6.49 -13.65
C ARG A 147 -4.39 7.20 -15.01
N LYS A 148 -5.58 7.40 -15.58
CA LYS A 148 -5.75 8.17 -16.82
C LYS A 148 -5.42 9.64 -16.59
N MET A 149 -5.88 10.21 -15.48
CA MET A 149 -5.64 11.62 -15.12
C MET A 149 -4.15 11.87 -14.84
N GLU A 150 -3.48 10.99 -14.12
CA GLU A 150 -2.03 11.07 -13.87
C GLU A 150 -1.22 11.07 -15.17
N ARG A 151 -1.58 10.21 -16.14
CA ARG A 151 -0.94 10.20 -17.45
C ARG A 151 -1.13 11.54 -18.20
N VAL A 152 -2.37 12.03 -18.27
CA VAL A 152 -2.67 13.29 -18.96
C VAL A 152 -1.93 14.47 -18.31
N MET A 153 -1.84 14.52 -16.98
CA MET A 153 -1.11 15.57 -16.26
C MET A 153 0.40 15.43 -16.44
N GLY A 154 0.93 14.19 -16.47
CA GLY A 154 2.34 13.92 -16.74
C GLY A 154 2.76 14.35 -18.14
N ASP A 155 1.96 14.02 -19.14
CA ASP A 155 2.21 14.41 -20.54
C ASP A 155 2.13 15.95 -20.73
N ALA A 156 1.19 16.61 -20.05
CA ALA A 156 1.06 18.06 -20.07
C ALA A 156 2.26 18.76 -19.40
N ALA A 157 2.79 18.21 -18.32
CA ALA A 157 3.98 18.74 -17.63
C ALA A 157 5.24 18.56 -18.49
N ALA A 158 5.39 17.42 -19.17
CA ALA A 158 6.49 17.15 -20.08
C ALA A 158 6.47 18.11 -21.29
N ALA A 159 5.29 18.36 -21.86
CA ALA A 159 5.13 19.29 -22.98
C ALA A 159 5.46 20.76 -22.61
N GLN A 160 5.24 21.17 -21.37
CA GLN A 160 5.60 22.50 -20.87
C GLN A 160 7.09 22.65 -20.57
N GLY A 161 7.77 21.56 -20.19
CA GLY A 161 9.22 21.55 -19.95
C GLY A 161 10.03 21.72 -21.24
N ASP A 162 9.56 21.17 -22.37
CA ASP A 162 10.25 21.25 -23.66
C ASP A 162 10.09 22.63 -24.35
N ALA A 163 8.99 23.33 -24.08
CA ALA A 163 8.76 24.66 -24.59
C ALA A 163 9.66 25.76 -23.96
N GLY A 164 10.19 25.50 -22.75
CA GLY A 164 11.10 26.43 -22.07
C GLY A 164 12.57 26.31 -22.48
N ALA A 165 12.97 25.20 -23.09
CA ALA A 165 14.37 24.92 -23.46
C ALA A 165 14.76 25.46 -24.87
N SER A 166 13.79 25.97 -25.65
CA SER A 166 14.03 26.47 -27.03
C SER A 166 14.08 27.98 -27.13
N ALA A 167 14.16 28.71 -26.01
CA ALA A 167 14.12 30.17 -25.97
C ALA A 167 15.38 30.84 -25.40
N GLU A 168 16.56 30.15 -25.45
CA GLU A 168 17.89 30.75 -25.19
C GLU A 168 18.81 30.63 -26.38
#